data_7a9b02481d15f1676547ea1a504d858b
#
_entry.id   7a9b02481d15f1676547ea1a504d858b
#
_cell.length_a   1.000
_cell.length_b   1.000
_cell.length_c   1.000
_cell.angle_alpha   90.00
_cell.angle_beta   90.00
_cell.angle_gamma   90.00
#
_symmetry.space_group_name_H-M   'P 1'
#
loop_
_entity.id
_entity.type
_entity.pdbx_description
1 polymer ?
#
loop_
_entity_poly.entity_id
_entity_poly.type
_entity_poly.pdbx_seq_one_letter_code
_entity_poly.pdbx_strand_id
1 'polypeptide(L)'
;MSDQRSPLERALGQLEATLDQHLDDLAALVRIGGISAEPPPNPTLVRSAEAVVALMSRAGLHGARVLELEGAHPYAYAEWLGAPGAPTLLLYGHHDVQPVG
;
A
#
# COMPACT_ATOMS: atom_id res chain seq x y z
N MET A 1 28.64 -10.74 -10.71
CA MET A 1 28.21 -12.11 -10.35
C MET A 1 26.70 -12.15 -10.23
N SER A 2 26.08 -13.18 -10.78
CA SER A 2 24.65 -13.35 -10.66
C SER A 2 24.28 -13.84 -9.25
N ASP A 3 23.16 -13.37 -8.74
CA ASP A 3 22.59 -13.82 -7.47
C ASP A 3 22.00 -15.22 -7.68
N GLN A 4 22.53 -16.21 -6.97
CA GLN A 4 22.10 -17.61 -7.09
C GLN A 4 20.92 -17.96 -6.19
N ARG A 5 20.44 -17.02 -5.39
CA ARG A 5 19.27 -17.24 -4.55
C ARG A 5 18.00 -17.36 -5.41
N SER A 6 17.06 -18.18 -4.96
CA SER A 6 15.74 -18.26 -5.59
C SER A 6 15.00 -16.92 -5.51
N PRO A 7 13.99 -16.69 -6.36
CA PRO A 7 13.14 -15.49 -6.23
C PRO A 7 12.54 -15.34 -4.84
N LEU A 8 12.11 -16.43 -4.20
CA LEU A 8 11.59 -16.41 -2.84
C LEU A 8 12.66 -15.98 -1.82
N GLU A 9 13.84 -16.55 -1.91
CA GLU A 9 14.94 -16.18 -1.01
C GLU A 9 15.33 -14.72 -1.16
N ARG A 10 15.33 -14.18 -2.37
CA ARG A 10 15.60 -12.76 -2.62
C ARG A 10 14.50 -11.87 -2.01
N ALA A 11 13.24 -12.26 -2.17
CA ALA A 11 12.12 -11.51 -1.61
C ALA A 11 12.15 -11.50 -0.08
N LEU A 12 12.41 -12.65 0.54
CA LEU A 12 12.52 -12.75 2.00
C LEU A 12 13.73 -11.98 2.53
N GLY A 13 14.85 -12.04 1.83
CA GLY A 13 16.05 -11.26 2.18
C GLY A 13 15.79 -9.75 2.11
N GLN A 14 15.07 -9.29 1.10
CA GLN A 14 14.68 -7.88 0.98
C GLN A 14 13.75 -7.47 2.12
N LEU A 15 12.78 -8.31 2.46
CA LEU A 15 11.87 -8.04 3.59
C LEU A 15 12.65 -7.89 4.90
N GLU A 16 13.57 -8.81 5.20
CA GLU A 16 14.40 -8.76 6.40
C GLU A 16 15.26 -7.50 6.43
N ALA A 17 15.87 -7.14 5.30
CA ALA A 17 16.74 -5.97 5.21
C ALA A 17 15.98 -4.65 5.39
N THR A 18 14.68 -4.61 5.12
CA THR A 18 13.86 -3.40 5.15
C THR A 18 12.75 -3.43 6.20
N LEU A 19 12.75 -4.43 7.08
CA LEU A 19 11.68 -4.63 8.05
C LEU A 19 11.45 -3.41 8.94
N ASP A 20 12.53 -2.80 9.45
CA ASP A 20 12.42 -1.62 10.32
C ASP A 20 11.74 -0.45 9.60
N GLN A 21 12.07 -0.24 8.33
CA GLN A 21 11.43 0.78 7.50
C GLN A 21 9.94 0.47 7.29
N HIS A 22 9.58 -0.80 7.08
CA HIS A 22 8.17 -1.19 6.94
C HIS A 22 7.38 -0.96 8.22
N LEU A 23 7.98 -1.20 9.38
CA LEU A 23 7.34 -0.91 10.67
C LEU A 23 7.13 0.59 10.88
N ASP A 24 8.11 1.40 10.49
CA ASP A 24 7.99 2.86 10.53
C ASP A 24 6.88 3.36 9.58
N ASP A 25 6.82 2.81 8.38
CA ASP A 25 5.78 3.14 7.39
C ASP A 25 4.39 2.77 7.93
N LEU A 26 4.25 1.60 8.53
CA LEU A 26 2.99 1.17 9.13
C LEU A 26 2.58 2.11 10.28
N ALA A 27 3.51 2.46 11.15
CA ALA A 27 3.25 3.39 12.24
C ALA A 27 2.79 4.77 11.72
N ALA A 28 3.39 5.25 10.64
CA ALA A 28 2.99 6.51 10.01
C ALA A 28 1.57 6.45 9.45
N LEU A 29 1.19 5.35 8.81
CA LEU A 29 -0.17 5.13 8.31
C LEU A 29 -1.19 5.09 9.46
N VAL A 30 -0.89 4.38 10.53
CA VAL A 30 -1.77 4.29 11.70
C VAL A 30 -1.98 5.65 12.34
N ARG A 31 -0.94 6.49 12.42
CA ARG A 31 -1.02 7.84 13.01
C ARG A 31 -1.92 8.79 12.24
N ILE A 32 -2.18 8.55 10.97
CA ILE A 32 -3.11 9.38 10.18
C ILE A 32 -4.53 9.29 10.76
N GLY A 33 -4.93 8.11 11.26
CA GLY A 33 -6.18 7.95 11.98
C GLY A 33 -7.44 8.07 11.12
N GLY A 34 -7.38 7.62 9.86
CA GLY A 34 -8.55 7.64 8.96
C GLY A 34 -9.58 6.59 9.37
N ILE A 35 -10.73 7.03 9.86
CA ILE A 35 -11.80 6.15 10.35
C ILE A 35 -12.91 6.06 9.30
N SER A 36 -13.07 4.89 8.66
CA SER A 36 -14.04 4.72 7.57
C SER A 36 -15.49 4.64 8.05
N ALA A 37 -15.72 4.42 9.34
CA ALA A 37 -17.04 4.46 9.93
C ALA A 37 -17.66 5.87 9.89
N GLU A 38 -16.83 6.91 9.79
CA GLU A 38 -17.29 8.28 9.56
C GLU A 38 -17.62 8.44 8.07
N PRO A 39 -18.79 9.05 7.74
CA PRO A 39 -19.21 9.12 6.34
C PRO A 39 -18.33 10.08 5.52
N PRO A 40 -18.28 9.91 4.17
CA PRO A 40 -17.62 10.89 3.32
C PRO A 40 -18.41 12.22 3.30
N PRO A 41 -17.73 13.37 3.05
CA PRO A 41 -16.28 13.47 2.78
C PRO A 41 -15.45 13.33 4.07
N ASN A 42 -14.33 12.62 3.95
CA ASN A 42 -13.42 12.41 5.08
C ASN A 42 -11.99 12.75 4.67
N PRO A 43 -11.51 13.98 4.94
CA PRO A 43 -10.16 14.41 4.55
C PRO A 43 -9.04 13.54 5.14
N THR A 44 -9.26 12.94 6.31
CA THR A 44 -8.26 12.07 6.94
C THR A 44 -8.07 10.78 6.14
N LEU A 45 -9.16 10.21 5.60
CA LEU A 45 -9.07 9.05 4.71
C LEU A 45 -8.44 9.40 3.36
N VAL A 46 -8.66 10.61 2.87
CA VAL A 46 -7.96 11.10 1.66
C VAL A 46 -6.46 11.14 1.92
N ARG A 47 -6.01 11.69 3.04
CA ARG A 47 -4.59 11.70 3.41
C ARG A 47 -4.03 10.29 3.58
N SER A 48 -4.81 9.36 4.14
CA SER A 48 -4.43 7.97 4.28
C SER A 48 -4.22 7.31 2.91
N ALA A 49 -5.15 7.49 1.98
CA ALA A 49 -5.02 6.97 0.62
C ALA A 49 -3.80 7.57 -0.10
N GLU A 50 -3.56 8.87 0.03
CA GLU A 50 -2.39 9.53 -0.56
C GLU A 50 -1.08 8.98 0.02
N ALA A 51 -1.04 8.70 1.32
CA ALA A 51 0.13 8.10 1.97
C ALA A 51 0.40 6.68 1.45
N VAL A 52 -0.64 5.88 1.23
CA VAL A 52 -0.51 4.54 0.62
C VAL A 52 -0.01 4.65 -0.81
N VAL A 53 -0.55 5.57 -1.60
CA VAL A 53 -0.08 5.83 -2.98
C VAL A 53 1.40 6.18 -3.01
N ALA A 54 1.87 7.01 -2.07
CA ALA A 54 3.29 7.35 -1.96
C ALA A 54 4.15 6.12 -1.67
N LEU A 55 3.69 5.22 -0.80
CA LEU A 55 4.37 3.95 -0.52
C LEU A 55 4.41 3.03 -1.75
N MET A 56 3.32 2.94 -2.48
CA MET A 56 3.23 2.16 -3.71
C MET A 56 4.23 2.66 -4.77
N SER A 57 4.31 3.97 -4.96
CA SER A 57 5.27 4.58 -5.89
C SER A 57 6.71 4.31 -5.45
N ARG A 58 7.00 4.46 -4.17
CA ARG A 58 8.35 4.20 -3.63
C ARG A 58 8.75 2.73 -3.76
N ALA A 59 7.78 1.82 -3.69
CA ALA A 59 8.01 0.40 -3.89
C ALA A 59 8.25 0.02 -5.36
N GLY A 60 8.10 0.96 -6.29
CA GLY A 60 8.33 0.72 -7.72
C GLY A 60 7.09 0.27 -8.49
N LEU A 61 5.90 0.37 -7.89
CA LEU A 61 4.67 0.08 -8.60
C LEU A 61 4.33 1.19 -9.58
N HIS A 62 3.58 0.86 -10.63
CA HIS A 62 3.25 1.76 -11.72
C HIS A 62 1.82 2.29 -11.58
N GLY A 63 1.61 3.51 -12.05
CA GLY A 63 0.28 4.12 -12.11
C GLY A 63 -0.37 4.32 -10.75
N ALA A 64 0.44 4.47 -9.69
CA ALA A 64 -0.07 4.67 -8.34
C ALA A 64 -0.91 5.94 -8.27
N ARG A 65 -2.15 5.81 -7.81
CA ARG A 65 -3.10 6.92 -7.76
C ARG A 65 -4.23 6.65 -6.78
N VAL A 66 -4.83 7.72 -6.31
CA VAL A 66 -6.07 7.65 -5.56
C VAL A 66 -7.23 7.52 -6.55
N LEU A 67 -8.10 6.55 -6.32
CA LEU A 67 -9.37 6.41 -7.07
C LEU A 67 -10.49 6.94 -6.19
N GLU A 68 -11.27 7.86 -6.74
CA GLU A 68 -12.41 8.47 -6.06
C GLU A 68 -13.71 8.09 -6.77
N LEU A 69 -14.69 7.65 -5.97
CA LEU A 69 -16.04 7.38 -6.42
C LEU A 69 -17.00 8.24 -5.59
N GLU A 70 -17.99 8.80 -6.24
CA GLU A 70 -18.99 9.61 -5.55
C GLU A 70 -19.68 8.78 -4.46
N GLY A 71 -19.81 9.37 -3.26
CA GLY A 71 -20.45 8.73 -2.12
C GLY A 71 -19.62 7.64 -1.44
N ALA A 72 -18.38 7.44 -1.83
CA ALA A 72 -17.50 6.44 -1.24
C ALA A 72 -16.21 7.07 -0.71
N HIS A 73 -15.54 6.34 0.18
CA HIS A 73 -14.19 6.71 0.61
C HIS A 73 -13.17 6.41 -0.49
N PRO A 74 -12.02 7.11 -0.50
CA PRO A 74 -11.02 6.95 -1.55
C PRO A 74 -10.31 5.60 -1.47
N TYR A 75 -9.89 5.10 -2.63
CA TYR A 75 -9.07 3.90 -2.78
C TYR A 75 -7.68 4.29 -3.24
N ALA A 76 -6.68 3.51 -2.85
CA ALA A 76 -5.34 3.58 -3.42
C ALA A 76 -5.16 2.41 -4.39
N TYR A 77 -4.62 2.69 -5.57
CA TYR A 77 -4.43 1.70 -6.62
C TYR A 77 -3.05 1.85 -7.25
N ALA A 78 -2.43 0.72 -7.54
CA ALA A 78 -1.23 0.65 -8.36
C ALA A 78 -1.11 -0.74 -8.97
N GLU A 79 -0.22 -0.91 -9.94
CA GLU A 79 -0.02 -2.19 -10.62
C GLU A 79 1.45 -2.42 -10.97
N TRP A 80 1.79 -3.67 -11.15
CA TRP A 80 3.07 -4.06 -11.72
C TRP A 80 2.81 -5.24 -12.65
N LEU A 81 2.98 -5.01 -13.94
CA LEU A 81 2.71 -5.98 -14.99
C LEU A 81 3.98 -6.37 -15.73
N GLY A 82 5.11 -6.39 -15.02
CA GLY A 82 6.43 -6.61 -15.59
C GLY A 82 6.77 -8.05 -15.92
N ALA A 83 5.82 -8.99 -15.79
CA ALA A 83 6.00 -10.40 -16.15
C ALA A 83 4.98 -10.81 -17.23
N PRO A 84 5.17 -10.41 -18.51
CA PRO A 84 4.24 -10.73 -19.58
C PRO A 84 4.02 -12.25 -19.71
N GLY A 85 2.77 -12.65 -19.89
CA GLY A 85 2.40 -14.06 -20.02
C GLY A 85 2.26 -14.81 -18.70
N ALA A 86 2.70 -14.24 -17.57
CA ALA A 86 2.50 -14.83 -16.26
C ALA A 86 1.12 -14.48 -15.70
N PRO A 87 0.55 -15.31 -14.80
CA PRO A 87 -0.70 -14.98 -14.13
C PRO A 87 -0.59 -13.67 -13.33
N THR A 88 -1.68 -12.92 -13.28
CA THR A 88 -1.76 -11.69 -12.49
C THR A 88 -2.37 -11.98 -11.12
N LEU A 89 -1.70 -11.51 -10.08
CA LEU A 89 -2.18 -11.62 -8.70
C LEU A 89 -2.80 -10.29 -8.27
N LEU A 90 -4.02 -10.33 -7.78
CA LEU A 90 -4.66 -9.17 -7.17
C LEU A 90 -4.42 -9.20 -5.66
N LEU A 91 -3.77 -8.16 -5.15
CA LEU A 91 -3.59 -7.98 -3.71
C LEU A 91 -4.60 -6.97 -3.20
N TYR A 92 -5.24 -7.30 -2.09
CA TYR A 92 -6.21 -6.43 -1.46
C TYR A 92 -5.84 -6.19 0.02
N GLY A 93 -6.03 -4.97 0.47
CA GLY A 93 -5.89 -4.60 1.88
C GLY A 93 -6.70 -3.34 2.15
N HIS A 94 -6.84 -2.96 3.40
CA HIS A 94 -7.51 -1.73 3.78
C HIS A 94 -6.53 -0.78 4.48
N HIS A 95 -6.79 0.53 4.39
CA HIS A 95 -5.93 1.55 4.97
C HIS A 95 -6.60 2.37 6.08
N ASP A 96 -7.87 2.08 6.38
CA ASP A 96 -8.58 2.71 7.49
C ASP A 96 -8.21 2.07 8.83
N VAL A 97 -8.52 2.78 9.89
CA VAL A 97 -8.37 2.29 11.27
C VAL A 97 -9.72 2.31 11.97
N GLN A 98 -9.81 1.55 13.06
CA GLN A 98 -11.01 1.52 13.89
C GLN A 98 -11.01 2.68 14.89
N PRO A 99 -12.18 3.15 15.35
CA PRO A 99 -12.25 4.08 16.46
C PRO A 99 -11.57 3.50 17.70
N VAL A 100 -10.93 4.36 18.48
CA VAL A 100 -10.39 3.97 19.78
C VAL A 100 -11.52 3.65 20.74
N GLY A 101 -11.37 2.57 21.49
CA GLY A 101 -12.34 2.16 22.50
C GLY A 101 -12.23 2.92 23.81
#